data_3a97e986207faa8ec42a2975f59b37e2
#
_entry.id   3a97e986207faa8ec42a2975f59b37e2
#
_cell.length_a   1.000
_cell.length_b   1.000
_cell.length_c   1.000
_cell.angle_alpha   90.00
_cell.angle_beta   90.00
_cell.angle_gamma   90.00
#
_symmetry.space_group_name_H-M   'P 1'
#
loop_
_entity.id
_entity.type
_entity.pdbx_description
1 polymer ?
#
loop_
_entity_poly.entity_id
_entity_poly.type
_entity_poly.pdbx_seq_one_letter_code
_entity_poly.pdbx_strand_id
1 'polypeptide(L)'
;RLGFETAYIDGSVASNSLYSPQFVSNNYKDGKKVLSSIEDELLRCDKFQISVAFITLGGITPLLQTLKELEKKNIPGEILTTNYLSFSEPKALEKLNGLSNITLKMYDVQEAGEGFHTKGYIFKTDEVYRIIIGSSNITSAALTRNQEWNTKLVSTEQGEMAKEIVAEFNRLWNSEY
;
A
#
# COMPACT_ATOMS: atom_id res chain seq x y z
N ARG A 1 22.69 5.70 20.54
CA ARG A 1 22.10 6.87 19.87
C ARG A 1 22.77 7.10 18.52
N LEU A 2 24.09 7.16 18.44
CA LEU A 2 24.84 7.33 17.19
C LEU A 2 24.50 6.21 16.17
N GLY A 3 24.46 4.95 16.60
CA GLY A 3 24.11 3.83 15.75
C GLY A 3 22.70 3.94 15.17
N PHE A 4 21.77 4.53 15.92
CA PHE A 4 20.40 4.76 15.45
C PHE A 4 20.33 5.94 14.45
N GLU A 5 21.12 6.98 14.66
CA GLU A 5 21.16 8.17 13.80
C GLU A 5 21.82 7.89 12.43
N THR A 6 22.80 6.97 12.37
CA THR A 6 23.59 6.71 11.16
C THR A 6 23.28 5.38 10.46
N ALA A 7 22.54 4.49 11.09
CA ALA A 7 22.32 3.11 10.64
C ALA A 7 21.68 2.98 9.24
N TYR A 8 20.86 3.95 8.84
CA TYR A 8 20.24 3.95 7.53
C TYR A 8 21.06 4.67 6.45
N ILE A 9 22.15 5.32 6.87
CA ILE A 9 23.05 6.07 5.99
C ILE A 9 24.32 5.26 5.75
N ASP A 10 24.81 4.61 6.80
CA ASP A 10 26.05 3.84 6.78
C ASP A 10 25.82 2.41 7.26
N GLY A 11 25.89 1.44 6.33
CA GLY A 11 25.68 0.02 6.61
C GLY A 11 26.74 -0.61 7.51
N SER A 12 27.84 0.07 7.83
CA SER A 12 28.83 -0.39 8.81
C SER A 12 28.37 -0.20 10.25
N VAL A 13 27.34 0.63 10.47
CA VAL A 13 26.79 0.91 11.79
C VAL A 13 25.64 -0.04 12.09
N ALA A 14 25.75 -0.79 13.19
CA ALA A 14 24.70 -1.69 13.64
C ALA A 14 23.40 -0.94 13.99
N SER A 15 22.28 -1.42 13.44
CA SER A 15 20.94 -0.88 13.71
C SER A 15 19.96 -2.00 13.99
N ASN A 16 18.77 -1.65 14.50
CA ASN A 16 17.66 -2.59 14.55
C ASN A 16 17.13 -2.85 13.13
N SER A 17 17.47 -3.99 12.58
CA SER A 17 17.08 -4.40 11.23
C SER A 17 15.54 -4.44 10.99
N LEU A 18 14.74 -4.53 12.06
CA LEU A 18 13.28 -4.52 11.97
C LEU A 18 12.73 -3.19 11.44
N TYR A 19 13.46 -2.10 11.66
CA TYR A 19 13.06 -0.76 11.21
C TYR A 19 13.87 -0.25 10.01
N SER A 20 14.71 -1.09 9.43
CA SER A 20 15.47 -0.72 8.23
C SER A 20 14.54 -0.52 7.03
N PRO A 21 14.66 0.59 6.30
CA PRO A 21 13.96 0.76 5.03
C PRO A 21 14.37 -0.34 4.04
N GLN A 22 13.43 -0.77 3.22
CA GLN A 22 13.67 -1.79 2.20
C GLN A 22 13.26 -1.27 0.83
N PHE A 23 14.07 -1.60 -0.18
CA PHE A 23 13.72 -1.38 -1.57
C PHE A 23 12.84 -2.53 -2.07
N VAL A 24 11.66 -2.20 -2.64
CA VAL A 24 10.69 -3.16 -3.12
C VAL A 24 10.52 -2.98 -4.62
N SER A 25 10.88 -4.00 -5.39
CA SER A 25 10.83 -3.98 -6.84
C SER A 25 10.49 -5.37 -7.39
N ASN A 26 10.18 -5.44 -8.68
CA ASN A 26 10.10 -6.70 -9.40
C ASN A 26 11.49 -7.06 -9.92
N ASN A 27 12.04 -8.18 -9.48
CA ASN A 27 13.30 -8.70 -9.96
C ASN A 27 13.18 -10.21 -10.18
N TYR A 28 13.02 -10.60 -11.45
CA TYR A 28 12.82 -11.98 -11.81
C TYR A 28 14.01 -12.89 -11.41
N LYS A 29 15.24 -12.37 -11.56
CA LYS A 29 16.45 -13.15 -11.22
C LYS A 29 16.54 -13.52 -9.76
N ASP A 30 16.08 -12.63 -8.89
CA ASP A 30 16.09 -12.82 -7.44
C ASP A 30 14.75 -13.36 -6.92
N GLY A 31 13.80 -13.67 -7.79
CA GLY A 31 12.47 -14.14 -7.41
C GLY A 31 11.62 -13.11 -6.67
N LYS A 32 12.00 -11.82 -6.73
CA LYS A 32 11.31 -10.75 -6.01
C LYS A 32 10.16 -10.18 -6.83
N LYS A 33 9.02 -9.97 -6.16
CA LYS A 33 7.85 -9.31 -6.73
C LYS A 33 7.28 -8.32 -5.73
N VAL A 34 6.77 -7.20 -6.22
CA VAL A 34 5.99 -6.24 -5.41
C VAL A 34 4.78 -6.95 -4.77
N LEU A 35 4.11 -7.81 -5.54
CA LEU A 35 3.00 -8.64 -5.07
C LEU A 35 3.32 -9.37 -3.76
N SER A 36 4.46 -10.08 -3.69
CA SER A 36 4.83 -10.87 -2.51
C SER A 36 5.01 -9.98 -1.28
N SER A 37 5.61 -8.80 -1.45
CA SER A 37 5.77 -7.85 -0.34
C SER A 37 4.42 -7.33 0.18
N ILE A 38 3.45 -7.09 -0.70
CA ILE A 38 2.11 -6.65 -0.31
C ILE A 38 1.36 -7.81 0.40
N GLU A 39 1.42 -9.02 -0.15
CA GLU A 39 0.78 -10.20 0.48
C GLU A 39 1.32 -10.48 1.89
N ASP A 40 2.64 -10.43 2.05
CA ASP A 40 3.29 -10.66 3.35
C ASP A 40 2.81 -9.65 4.40
N GLU A 41 2.65 -8.39 4.02
CA GLU A 41 2.14 -7.36 4.94
C GLU A 41 0.64 -7.51 5.21
N LEU A 42 -0.16 -7.84 4.21
CA LEU A 42 -1.60 -8.11 4.40
C LEU A 42 -1.82 -9.26 5.39
N LEU A 43 -1.05 -10.35 5.28
CA LEU A 43 -1.21 -11.53 6.14
C LEU A 43 -0.88 -11.28 7.61
N ARG A 44 -0.13 -10.23 7.93
CA ARG A 44 0.28 -9.91 9.31
C ARG A 44 -0.38 -8.67 9.91
N CYS A 45 -1.11 -7.88 9.12
CA CYS A 45 -1.68 -6.63 9.59
C CYS A 45 -2.99 -6.80 10.37
N ASP A 46 -3.28 -5.83 11.22
CA ASP A 46 -4.56 -5.68 11.94
C ASP A 46 -5.50 -4.71 11.23
N LYS A 47 -4.95 -3.86 10.37
CA LYS A 47 -5.66 -2.91 9.51
C LYS A 47 -4.79 -2.58 8.29
N PHE A 48 -5.43 -2.33 7.15
CA PHE A 48 -4.74 -1.81 5.97
C PHE A 48 -5.47 -0.64 5.32
N GLN A 49 -4.69 0.24 4.70
CA GLN A 49 -5.17 1.38 3.92
C GLN A 49 -4.36 1.45 2.62
N ILE A 50 -5.04 1.49 1.50
CA ILE A 50 -4.41 1.50 0.18
C ILE A 50 -4.92 2.70 -0.61
N SER A 51 -3.99 3.47 -1.18
CA SER A 51 -4.28 4.59 -2.08
C SER A 51 -3.54 4.37 -3.39
N VAL A 52 -4.27 4.07 -4.45
CA VAL A 52 -3.71 3.81 -5.79
C VAL A 52 -4.56 4.44 -6.89
N ALA A 53 -3.91 4.88 -7.96
CA ALA A 53 -4.63 5.49 -9.07
C ALA A 53 -5.41 4.46 -9.91
N PHE A 54 -4.87 3.25 -10.10
CA PHE A 54 -5.46 2.24 -10.97
C PHE A 54 -5.58 0.88 -10.29
N ILE A 55 -6.75 0.24 -10.49
CA ILE A 55 -7.03 -1.11 -10.01
C ILE A 55 -7.60 -1.93 -11.18
N THR A 56 -6.94 -3.02 -11.52
CA THR A 56 -7.39 -3.95 -12.57
C THR A 56 -7.75 -5.32 -12.00
N LEU A 57 -8.56 -6.07 -12.72
CA LEU A 57 -8.92 -7.43 -12.34
C LEU A 57 -7.68 -8.33 -12.24
N GLY A 58 -6.74 -8.20 -13.19
CA GLY A 58 -5.47 -8.90 -13.15
C GLY A 58 -4.59 -8.53 -11.95
N GLY A 59 -4.72 -7.32 -11.44
CA GLY A 59 -4.03 -6.86 -10.23
C GLY A 59 -4.60 -7.44 -8.95
N ILE A 60 -5.92 -7.48 -8.81
CA ILE A 60 -6.55 -7.99 -7.58
C ILE A 60 -6.65 -9.50 -7.53
N THR A 61 -6.73 -10.20 -8.67
CA THR A 61 -6.94 -11.66 -8.72
C THR A 61 -5.96 -12.43 -7.83
N PRO A 62 -4.64 -12.20 -7.90
CA PRO A 62 -3.70 -12.90 -7.02
C PRO A 62 -3.85 -12.54 -5.54
N LEU A 63 -4.45 -11.40 -5.21
CA LEU A 63 -4.68 -10.94 -3.83
C LEU A 63 -6.01 -11.42 -3.25
N LEU A 64 -6.95 -11.88 -4.07
CA LEU A 64 -8.33 -12.17 -3.63
C LEU A 64 -8.40 -13.22 -2.53
N GLN A 65 -7.59 -14.27 -2.57
CA GLN A 65 -7.60 -15.29 -1.54
C GLN A 65 -7.17 -14.71 -0.19
N THR A 66 -6.07 -13.94 -0.18
CA THR A 66 -5.59 -13.24 1.01
C THR A 66 -6.64 -12.27 1.55
N LEU A 67 -7.26 -11.47 0.68
CA LEU A 67 -8.31 -10.53 1.08
C LEU A 67 -9.54 -11.24 1.68
N LYS A 68 -9.93 -12.40 1.15
CA LYS A 68 -11.00 -13.23 1.72
C LYS A 68 -10.64 -13.81 3.08
N GLU A 69 -9.37 -14.15 3.29
CA GLU A 69 -8.90 -14.59 4.63
C GLU A 69 -8.97 -13.44 5.64
N LEU A 70 -8.62 -12.22 5.22
CA LEU A 70 -8.77 -11.02 6.05
C LEU A 70 -10.26 -10.73 6.34
N GLU A 71 -11.14 -10.93 5.37
CA GLU A 71 -12.59 -10.81 5.58
C GLU A 71 -13.07 -11.76 6.67
N LYS A 72 -12.68 -13.04 6.63
CA LYS A 72 -13.03 -14.03 7.66
C LYS A 72 -12.54 -13.65 9.05
N LYS A 73 -11.42 -12.95 9.12
CA LYS A 73 -10.83 -12.47 10.38
C LYS A 73 -11.35 -11.09 10.80
N ASN A 74 -12.23 -10.49 10.02
CA ASN A 74 -12.73 -9.13 10.22
C ASN A 74 -11.61 -8.07 10.28
N ILE A 75 -10.54 -8.24 9.53
CA ILE A 75 -9.47 -7.26 9.42
C ILE A 75 -9.92 -6.11 8.52
N PRO A 76 -10.08 -4.88 9.05
CA PRO A 76 -10.62 -3.78 8.26
C PRO A 76 -9.64 -3.28 7.22
N GLY A 77 -10.14 -2.97 6.05
CA GLY A 77 -9.40 -2.37 4.95
C GLY A 77 -10.11 -1.18 4.32
N GLU A 78 -9.36 -0.14 4.06
CA GLU A 78 -9.81 1.05 3.34
C GLU A 78 -9.04 1.15 2.04
N ILE A 79 -9.74 1.24 0.91
CA ILE A 79 -9.11 1.37 -0.41
C ILE A 79 -9.65 2.64 -1.08
N LEU A 80 -8.73 3.53 -1.43
CA LEU A 80 -8.99 4.76 -2.15
C LEU A 80 -8.40 4.66 -3.55
N THR A 81 -9.21 4.88 -4.56
CA THR A 81 -8.79 4.97 -5.96
C THR A 81 -9.42 6.19 -6.62
N THR A 82 -9.32 6.31 -7.93
CA THR A 82 -9.85 7.47 -8.66
C THR A 82 -10.64 7.05 -9.90
N ASN A 83 -11.53 7.93 -10.33
CA ASN A 83 -12.26 7.80 -11.59
C ASN A 83 -11.46 8.29 -12.82
N TYR A 84 -10.20 8.71 -12.64
CA TYR A 84 -9.39 9.29 -13.70
C TYR A 84 -9.29 8.37 -14.92
N LEU A 85 -9.74 8.88 -16.08
CA LEU A 85 -9.74 8.22 -17.40
C LEU A 85 -10.35 6.80 -17.39
N SER A 86 -11.14 6.44 -16.38
CA SER A 86 -11.75 5.10 -16.26
C SER A 86 -10.73 3.94 -16.36
N PHE A 87 -9.51 4.14 -15.89
CA PHE A 87 -8.46 3.11 -15.92
C PHE A 87 -8.65 2.02 -14.86
N SER A 88 -9.42 2.29 -13.80
CA SER A 88 -9.83 1.23 -12.89
C SER A 88 -10.98 0.42 -13.48
N GLU A 89 -10.84 -0.91 -13.46
CA GLU A 89 -11.82 -1.81 -14.04
C GLU A 89 -13.04 -1.99 -13.12
N PRO A 90 -14.27 -1.73 -13.58
CA PRO A 90 -15.47 -1.86 -12.76
C PRO A 90 -15.61 -3.23 -12.08
N LYS A 91 -15.32 -4.32 -12.80
CA LYS A 91 -15.36 -5.68 -12.24
C LYS A 91 -14.39 -5.90 -11.09
N ALA A 92 -13.22 -5.23 -11.12
CA ALA A 92 -12.27 -5.28 -10.03
C ALA A 92 -12.81 -4.56 -8.80
N LEU A 93 -13.38 -3.37 -9.01
CA LEU A 93 -13.99 -2.58 -7.94
C LEU A 93 -15.21 -3.29 -7.32
N GLU A 94 -16.04 -3.91 -8.12
CA GLU A 94 -17.18 -4.73 -7.64
C GLU A 94 -16.71 -5.88 -6.75
N LYS A 95 -15.65 -6.60 -7.14
CA LYS A 95 -15.09 -7.69 -6.32
C LYS A 95 -14.54 -7.20 -4.98
N LEU A 96 -13.86 -6.06 -4.96
CA LEU A 96 -13.36 -5.46 -3.72
C LEU A 96 -14.52 -4.98 -2.83
N ASN A 97 -15.50 -4.30 -3.41
CA ASN A 97 -16.67 -3.79 -2.69
C ASN A 97 -17.57 -4.92 -2.16
N GLY A 98 -17.48 -6.11 -2.72
CA GLY A 98 -18.18 -7.32 -2.26
C GLY A 98 -17.58 -7.95 -1.00
N LEU A 99 -16.40 -7.53 -0.57
CA LEU A 99 -15.77 -8.00 0.67
C LEU A 99 -16.22 -7.15 1.85
N SER A 100 -16.83 -7.77 2.85
CA SER A 100 -17.50 -7.06 3.97
C SER A 100 -16.55 -6.27 4.88
N ASN A 101 -15.27 -6.60 4.88
CA ASN A 101 -14.24 -5.92 5.65
C ASN A 101 -13.59 -4.73 4.92
N ILE A 102 -13.90 -4.56 3.63
CA ILE A 102 -13.30 -3.50 2.81
C ILE A 102 -14.29 -2.37 2.59
N THR A 103 -13.87 -1.15 2.84
CA THR A 103 -14.54 0.07 2.40
C THR A 103 -13.78 0.64 1.21
N LEU A 104 -14.46 0.77 0.08
CA LEU A 104 -13.91 1.32 -1.16
C LEU A 104 -14.45 2.73 -1.38
N LYS A 105 -13.58 3.70 -1.62
CA LYS A 105 -13.91 5.06 -2.04
C LYS A 105 -13.24 5.41 -3.35
N MET A 106 -13.89 6.29 -4.09
CA MET A 106 -13.40 6.80 -5.37
C MET A 106 -13.28 8.32 -5.30
N TYR A 107 -12.06 8.83 -5.50
CA TYR A 107 -11.79 10.25 -5.56
C TYR A 107 -12.13 10.80 -6.94
N ASP A 108 -12.99 11.81 -6.99
CA ASP A 108 -13.39 12.45 -8.24
C ASP A 108 -12.41 13.58 -8.60
N VAL A 109 -11.48 13.28 -9.53
CA VAL A 109 -10.47 14.25 -9.98
C VAL A 109 -11.05 15.42 -10.78
N GLN A 110 -12.24 15.26 -11.36
CA GLN A 110 -12.87 16.34 -12.15
C GLN A 110 -13.53 17.36 -11.22
N GLU A 111 -14.25 16.89 -10.22
CA GLU A 111 -14.87 17.75 -9.21
C GLU A 111 -13.83 18.40 -8.31
N ALA A 112 -12.80 17.66 -7.91
CA ALA A 112 -11.71 18.20 -7.09
C ALA A 112 -10.84 19.22 -7.83
N GLY A 113 -10.75 19.15 -9.16
CA GLY A 113 -9.83 19.98 -9.95
C GLY A 113 -8.36 19.66 -9.72
N GLU A 114 -8.05 18.54 -9.07
CA GLU A 114 -6.71 18.09 -8.73
C GLU A 114 -6.46 16.67 -9.28
N GLY A 115 -5.23 16.43 -9.74
CA GLY A 115 -4.81 15.08 -10.17
C GLY A 115 -4.65 14.14 -8.99
N PHE A 116 -4.96 12.86 -9.19
CA PHE A 116 -4.75 11.81 -8.20
C PHE A 116 -3.79 10.74 -8.78
N HIS A 117 -2.61 10.64 -8.19
CA HIS A 117 -1.57 9.73 -8.70
C HIS A 117 -0.79 9.02 -7.58
N THR A 118 -1.42 8.87 -6.41
CA THR A 118 -0.81 8.21 -5.26
C THR A 118 -0.65 6.70 -5.48
N LYS A 119 0.38 6.10 -4.92
CA LYS A 119 0.58 4.65 -4.80
C LYS A 119 1.19 4.38 -3.44
N GLY A 120 0.33 4.16 -2.47
CA GLY A 120 0.70 3.91 -1.09
C GLY A 120 -0.10 2.76 -0.50
N TYR A 121 0.59 1.92 0.25
CA TYR A 121 0.04 0.75 0.94
C TYR A 121 0.46 0.85 2.39
N ILE A 122 -0.51 1.07 3.27
CA ILE A 122 -0.29 1.29 4.71
C ILE A 122 -0.83 0.08 5.45
N PHE A 123 0.05 -0.58 6.19
CA PHE A 123 -0.29 -1.74 7.01
C PHE A 123 0.01 -1.42 8.46
N LYS A 124 -0.94 -1.67 9.34
CA LYS A 124 -0.78 -1.46 10.78
C LYS A 124 -0.84 -2.81 11.50
N THR A 125 0.11 -3.03 12.40
CA THR A 125 0.13 -4.16 13.34
C THR A 125 0.48 -3.60 14.70
N ASP A 126 -0.43 -3.70 15.67
CA ASP A 126 -0.31 -3.05 16.98
C ASP A 126 0.03 -1.55 16.84
N GLU A 127 1.18 -1.13 17.34
CA GLU A 127 1.67 0.26 17.26
C GLU A 127 2.65 0.50 16.12
N VAL A 128 2.83 -0.48 15.23
CA VAL A 128 3.81 -0.43 14.14
C VAL A 128 3.12 -0.26 12.80
N TYR A 129 3.57 0.74 12.05
CA TYR A 129 3.23 0.90 10.63
C TYR A 129 4.31 0.31 9.73
N ARG A 130 3.86 -0.42 8.71
CA ARG A 130 4.67 -0.82 7.56
C ARG A 130 4.05 -0.21 6.33
N ILE A 131 4.81 0.62 5.63
CA ILE A 131 4.29 1.43 4.53
C ILE A 131 5.12 1.17 3.29
N ILE A 132 4.46 0.73 2.22
CA ILE A 132 5.06 0.62 0.89
C ILE A 132 4.56 1.80 0.07
N ILE A 133 5.47 2.64 -0.39
CA ILE A 133 5.17 3.82 -1.19
C ILE A 133 6.10 3.91 -2.39
N GLY A 134 5.56 4.26 -3.55
CA GLY A 134 6.36 4.37 -4.78
C GLY A 134 5.52 4.43 -6.04
N SER A 135 5.82 3.57 -7.02
CA SER A 135 5.25 3.63 -8.36
C SER A 135 4.13 2.62 -8.64
N SER A 136 3.87 1.66 -7.75
CA SER A 136 3.06 0.49 -8.10
C SER A 136 1.57 0.67 -7.88
N ASN A 137 0.79 0.65 -8.96
CA ASN A 137 -0.66 0.46 -8.95
C ASN A 137 -1.04 -1.01 -8.71
N ILE A 138 -2.31 -1.29 -8.43
CA ILE A 138 -2.84 -2.67 -8.35
C ILE A 138 -3.18 -3.15 -9.76
N THR A 139 -2.14 -3.43 -10.53
CA THR A 139 -2.22 -4.03 -11.86
C THR A 139 -1.30 -5.23 -11.93
N SER A 140 -1.63 -6.22 -12.78
CA SER A 140 -0.77 -7.40 -12.94
C SER A 140 0.66 -7.03 -13.30
N ALA A 141 0.82 -6.10 -14.22
CA ALA A 141 2.13 -5.67 -14.67
C ALA A 141 2.95 -4.98 -13.56
N ALA A 142 2.34 -4.04 -12.82
CA ALA A 142 3.02 -3.34 -11.74
C ALA A 142 3.41 -4.29 -10.59
N LEU A 143 2.54 -5.24 -10.26
CA LEU A 143 2.79 -6.14 -9.13
C LEU A 143 3.78 -7.26 -9.42
N THR A 144 4.04 -7.59 -10.71
CA THR A 144 4.81 -8.80 -11.05
C THR A 144 5.94 -8.63 -12.07
N ARG A 145 5.87 -7.64 -12.98
CA ARG A 145 6.74 -7.59 -14.16
C ARG A 145 7.42 -6.26 -14.43
N ASN A 146 6.69 -5.16 -14.28
CA ASN A 146 7.23 -3.85 -14.63
C ASN A 146 8.42 -3.47 -13.75
N GLN A 147 9.25 -2.57 -14.28
CA GLN A 147 10.25 -1.88 -13.48
C GLN A 147 9.52 -0.93 -12.52
N GLU A 148 9.42 -1.35 -11.28
CA GLU A 148 8.75 -0.62 -10.20
C GLU A 148 9.77 -0.29 -9.12
N TRP A 149 9.71 0.94 -8.64
CA TRP A 149 10.52 1.39 -7.53
C TRP A 149 9.63 1.80 -6.38
N ASN A 150 9.74 1.07 -5.30
CA ASN A 150 9.04 1.37 -4.06
C ASN A 150 10.01 1.28 -2.89
N THR A 151 9.71 2.02 -1.85
CA THR A 151 10.34 1.85 -0.55
C THR A 151 9.34 1.30 0.45
N LYS A 152 9.80 0.42 1.33
CA LYS A 152 9.06 -0.01 2.50
C LYS A 152 9.66 0.62 3.74
N LEU A 153 8.86 1.41 4.44
CA LEU A 153 9.18 2.02 5.72
C LEU A 153 8.58 1.18 6.85
N VAL A 154 9.30 1.05 7.93
CA VAL A 154 8.78 0.48 9.19
C VAL A 154 8.95 1.52 10.27
N SER A 155 7.89 1.90 10.92
CA SER A 155 7.88 2.96 11.93
C SER A 155 6.87 2.66 13.02
N THR A 156 7.11 3.19 14.20
CA THR A 156 6.06 3.30 15.22
C THR A 156 5.05 4.38 14.83
N GLU A 157 3.91 4.42 15.51
CA GLU A 157 2.91 5.49 15.35
C GLU A 157 3.47 6.90 15.62
N GLN A 158 4.59 6.98 16.34
CA GLN A 158 5.23 8.25 16.70
C GLN A 158 6.22 8.76 15.65
N GLY A 159 6.57 7.94 14.64
CA GLY A 159 7.46 8.37 13.55
C GLY A 159 6.82 9.46 12.69
N GLU A 160 7.52 10.55 12.46
CA GLU A 160 6.96 11.73 11.74
C GLU A 160 6.50 11.36 10.32
N MET A 161 7.30 10.62 9.57
CA MET A 161 6.96 10.23 8.20
C MET A 161 5.70 9.34 8.16
N ALA A 162 5.57 8.38 9.09
CA ALA A 162 4.36 7.56 9.18
C ALA A 162 3.13 8.40 9.52
N LYS A 163 3.26 9.35 10.45
CA LYS A 163 2.18 10.29 10.79
C LYS A 163 1.74 11.12 9.60
N GLU A 164 2.69 11.65 8.83
CA GLU A 164 2.40 12.48 7.65
C GLU A 164 1.69 11.65 6.56
N ILE A 165 2.19 10.45 6.25
CA ILE A 165 1.58 9.58 5.24
C ILE A 165 0.16 9.18 5.64
N VAL A 166 -0.05 8.78 6.89
CA VAL A 166 -1.39 8.41 7.40
C VAL A 166 -2.32 9.62 7.41
N ALA A 167 -1.82 10.80 7.81
CA ALA A 167 -2.61 12.03 7.78
C ALA A 167 -3.03 12.41 6.35
N GLU A 168 -2.14 12.28 5.36
CA GLU A 168 -2.45 12.53 3.96
C GLU A 168 -3.46 11.53 3.40
N PHE A 169 -3.34 10.24 3.73
CA PHE A 169 -4.37 9.26 3.38
C PHE A 169 -5.73 9.67 3.95
N ASN A 170 -5.78 10.00 5.23
CA ASN A 170 -7.03 10.39 5.89
C ASN A 170 -7.61 11.70 5.35
N ARG A 171 -6.76 12.65 4.95
CA ARG A 171 -7.21 13.89 4.29
C ARG A 171 -7.92 13.58 2.97
N LEU A 172 -7.33 12.75 2.13
CA LEU A 172 -7.94 12.33 0.86
C LEU A 172 -9.20 11.46 1.10
N TRP A 173 -9.14 10.57 2.06
CA TRP A 173 -10.25 9.68 2.41
C TRP A 173 -11.49 10.42 2.89
N ASN A 174 -11.30 11.51 3.64
CA ASN A 174 -12.37 12.35 4.18
C ASN A 174 -12.70 13.55 3.27
N SER A 175 -12.12 13.60 2.10
CA SER A 175 -12.48 14.61 1.09
C SER A 175 -13.96 14.50 0.73
N GLU A 176 -14.57 15.62 0.39
CA GLU A 176 -15.93 15.66 -0.15
C GLU A 176 -16.02 15.25 -1.63
N TYR A 177 -14.87 15.06 -2.29
CA TYR A 177 -14.74 14.69 -3.69
C TYR A 177 -14.59 13.19 -3.90
#